data_1b8a187192507b21d0a0e341b3c73d40
#
_entry.id   1b8a187192507b21d0a0e341b3c73d40
#
_cell.length_a   1.000
_cell.length_b   1.000
_cell.length_c   1.000
_cell.angle_alpha   90.00
_cell.angle_beta   90.00
_cell.angle_gamma   90.00
#
_symmetry.space_group_name_H-M   'P 1'
#
loop_
_entity.id
_entity.type
_entity.pdbx_description
1 polymer ?
#
loop_
_entity_poly.entity_id
_entity_poly.type
_entity_poly.pdbx_seq_one_letter_code
_entity_poly.pdbx_strand_id
1 'polypeptide(L)' 'XVHIAFSKKSETIFFEHRFEAGSYLFFGRETKGLPESMLAEHAESCVTIPMADDVRSINLATSVGIGTYEALRRISMD' A
#
# COMPACT_ATOMS: atom_id res chain seq x y z
N UNK A 1 -6.24 -1.38 13.80
CA UNK A 1 -6.13 -1.37 13.55
C UNK A 1 -6.02 -1.85 12.86
N VAL A 2 -6.52 -1.54 11.94
CA VAL A 2 -6.34 -2.29 10.66
C VAL A 2 -4.95 -2.00 10.10
N HIS A 3 -4.27 -3.04 9.61
CA HIS A 3 -2.94 -2.92 9.04
C HIS A 3 -3.03 -3.13 7.53
N ILE A 4 -2.58 -2.16 6.75
CA ILE A 4 -2.61 -2.22 5.30
C ILE A 4 -1.19 -2.14 4.77
N ALA A 5 -0.76 -3.19 4.05
CA ALA A 5 0.61 -3.27 3.55
C ALA A 5 0.63 -2.93 2.05
N PHE A 6 1.55 -2.03 1.68
CA PHE A 6 1.75 -1.66 0.27
C PHE A 6 2.90 -2.46 -0.29
N SER A 7 2.63 -3.23 -1.33
CA SER A 7 3.64 -4.11 -1.92
C SER A 7 3.36 -4.32 -3.40
N LYS A 8 4.42 -4.37 -4.20
CA LYS A 8 4.29 -4.69 -5.62
C LYS A 8 3.74 -6.09 -5.84
N LYS A 9 3.86 -6.95 -4.83
CA LYS A 9 3.43 -8.34 -4.96
C LYS A 9 1.94 -8.52 -4.80
N SER A 10 1.23 -7.49 -4.35
CA SER A 10 -0.21 -7.60 -4.21
C SER A 10 -0.90 -7.45 -5.55
N GLU A 11 -2.04 -8.11 -5.70
CA GLU A 11 -2.84 -7.98 -6.91
C GLU A 11 -3.96 -6.95 -6.76
N THR A 12 -4.19 -6.48 -5.57
CA THR A 12 -5.24 -5.49 -5.31
C THR A 12 -4.69 -4.10 -5.49
N ILE A 13 -5.27 -3.34 -6.42
CA ILE A 13 -4.84 -1.96 -6.64
C ILE A 13 -5.33 -1.10 -5.49
N PHE A 14 -4.44 -0.23 -5.00
CA PHE A 14 -4.70 0.48 -3.76
C PHE A 14 -5.94 1.36 -3.79
N PHE A 15 -6.29 1.95 -4.92
CA PHE A 15 -7.47 2.80 -4.93
C PHE A 15 -8.78 2.01 -5.02
N GLU A 16 -8.70 0.71 -5.10
CA GLU A 16 -9.88 -0.15 -5.00
C GLU A 16 -10.10 -0.63 -3.58
N HIS A 17 -9.15 -0.40 -2.70
CA HIS A 17 -9.24 -0.85 -1.32
C HIS A 17 -10.00 0.16 -0.47
N ARG A 18 -10.80 -0.34 0.46
CA ARG A 18 -11.54 0.54 1.36
C ARG A 18 -10.69 0.82 2.59
N PHE A 19 -10.29 2.08 2.76
CA PHE A 19 -9.47 2.49 3.89
C PHE A 19 -10.36 2.98 5.02
N GLU A 20 -9.97 2.66 6.26
CA GLU A 20 -10.70 3.07 7.44
C GLU A 20 -9.84 3.99 8.29
N ALA A 21 -10.48 4.94 8.96
CA ALA A 21 -9.76 5.82 9.87
C ALA A 21 -9.09 4.99 10.96
N GLY A 22 -7.88 5.39 11.32
CA GLY A 22 -7.13 4.67 12.33
C GLY A 22 -6.29 3.53 11.78
N SER A 23 -6.27 3.34 10.47
CA SER A 23 -5.47 2.28 9.88
C SER A 23 -3.98 2.59 9.95
N TYR A 24 -3.18 1.54 10.02
CA TYR A 24 -1.73 1.64 9.94
C TYR A 24 -1.30 1.28 8.54
N LEU A 25 -0.52 2.14 7.90
CA LEU A 25 -0.05 1.90 6.54
C LEU A 25 1.42 1.50 6.58
N PHE A 26 1.75 0.38 5.98
CA PHE A 26 3.11 -0.16 5.96
C PHE A 26 3.69 -0.06 4.57
N PHE A 27 4.89 0.49 4.46
CA PHE A 27 5.57 0.64 3.18
C PHE A 27 6.95 0.01 3.28
N GLY A 28 7.32 -0.76 2.27
CA GLY A 28 8.64 -1.37 2.22
C GLY A 28 9.65 -0.45 1.57
N ARG A 29 10.94 -0.73 1.85
CA ARG A 29 12.01 0.02 1.21
C ARG A 29 11.99 -0.21 -0.30
N GLU A 30 12.53 0.75 -1.05
CA GLU A 30 12.41 0.74 -2.51
C GLU A 30 12.84 -0.57 -3.15
N THR A 31 13.96 -1.11 -2.72
CA THR A 31 14.51 -2.30 -3.36
C THR A 31 14.11 -3.59 -2.66
N LYS A 32 14.00 -3.56 -1.35
CA LYS A 32 13.71 -4.78 -0.59
C LYS A 32 12.21 -5.05 -0.43
N GLY A 33 11.43 -4.00 -0.28
CA GLY A 33 10.03 -4.17 0.03
C GLY A 33 9.82 -4.60 1.46
N LEU A 34 8.64 -5.13 1.75
CA LEU A 34 8.29 -5.58 3.08
C LEU A 34 8.67 -7.06 3.25
N PRO A 35 8.96 -7.48 4.49
CA PRO A 35 9.28 -8.90 4.71
C PRO A 35 8.16 -9.81 4.24
N GLU A 36 8.55 -10.98 3.72
CA GLU A 36 7.57 -11.95 3.25
C GLU A 36 6.61 -12.38 4.34
N SER A 37 7.11 -12.53 5.55
CA SER A 37 6.26 -12.94 6.66
C SER A 37 5.17 -11.91 6.93
N MET A 38 5.51 -10.63 6.82
CA MET A 38 4.52 -9.58 7.02
C MET A 38 3.47 -9.60 5.92
N LEU A 39 3.90 -9.81 4.67
CA LEU A 39 2.95 -9.87 3.56
C LEU A 39 2.00 -11.05 3.71
N ALA A 40 2.51 -12.19 4.12
CA ALA A 40 1.66 -13.35 4.32
C ALA A 40 0.66 -13.12 5.46
N GLU A 41 1.13 -12.48 6.53
CA GLU A 41 0.27 -12.24 7.68
C GLU A 41 -0.87 -11.29 7.34
N HIS A 42 -0.62 -10.35 6.42
CA HIS A 42 -1.61 -9.33 6.08
C HIS A 42 -2.07 -9.46 4.63
N ALA A 43 -2.17 -10.70 4.15
CA ALA A 43 -2.48 -10.92 2.73
C ALA A 43 -3.80 -10.25 2.32
N GLU A 44 -4.79 -10.27 3.19
CA GLU A 44 -6.09 -9.72 2.84
C GLU A 44 -6.11 -8.20 2.78
N SER A 45 -5.14 -7.55 3.40
CA SER A 45 -5.07 -6.11 3.40
C SER A 45 -3.77 -5.63 2.78
N CYS A 46 -3.34 -6.31 1.75
CA CYS A 46 -2.15 -5.94 1.00
C CYS A 46 -2.59 -5.30 -0.31
N VAL A 47 -2.03 -4.13 -0.63
CA VAL A 47 -2.43 -3.41 -1.85
C VAL A 47 -1.18 -3.00 -2.62
N THR A 48 -1.37 -2.63 -3.88
CA THR A 48 -0.27 -2.19 -4.71
C THR A 48 -0.59 -0.88 -5.40
N ILE A 49 0.43 -0.08 -5.65
CA ILE A 49 0.31 1.14 -6.45
C ILE A 49 0.69 0.75 -7.88
N PRO A 50 -0.21 0.95 -8.85
CA PRO A 50 0.08 0.54 -10.23
C PRO A 50 1.30 1.28 -10.77
N MET A 51 2.10 0.58 -11.56
CA MET A 51 3.27 1.16 -12.18
C MET A 51 3.39 0.68 -13.61
N ALA A 52 4.03 1.51 -14.44
CA ALA A 52 4.32 1.09 -15.81
C ALA A 52 5.27 -0.11 -15.78
N ASP A 53 5.23 -0.90 -16.84
CA ASP A 53 6.00 -2.14 -16.88
C ASP A 53 7.50 -1.91 -16.70
N ASP A 54 8.00 -0.78 -17.17
CA ASP A 54 9.44 -0.51 -17.11
C ASP A 54 9.87 0.18 -15.82
N VAL A 55 8.95 0.37 -14.88
CA VAL A 55 9.26 1.00 -13.60
C VAL A 55 9.36 -0.09 -12.54
N ARG A 56 10.54 -0.18 -11.90
CA ARG A 56 10.75 -1.23 -10.89
C ARG A 56 10.06 -0.92 -9.58
N SER A 57 10.12 0.33 -9.17
CA SER A 57 9.51 0.72 -7.91
C SER A 57 9.37 2.24 -7.88
N ILE A 58 8.56 2.71 -6.97
CA ILE A 58 8.39 4.14 -6.73
C ILE A 58 9.18 4.50 -5.48
N ASN A 59 9.85 5.65 -5.53
CA ASN A 59 10.57 6.16 -4.36
C ASN A 59 9.71 6.03 -3.10
N LEU A 60 10.32 5.62 -2.00
CA LEU A 60 9.58 5.33 -0.78
C LEU A 60 8.78 6.55 -0.29
N ALA A 61 9.41 7.72 -0.23
CA ALA A 61 8.69 8.90 0.23
C ALA A 61 7.51 9.22 -0.67
N THR A 62 7.68 9.05 -1.98
CA THR A 62 6.60 9.25 -2.94
C THR A 62 5.48 8.26 -2.70
N SER A 63 5.83 7.00 -2.46
CA SER A 63 4.82 5.98 -2.19
C SER A 63 4.02 6.32 -0.93
N VAL A 64 4.70 6.78 0.11
CA VAL A 64 4.02 7.15 1.35
C VAL A 64 3.04 8.27 1.08
N GLY A 65 3.45 9.28 0.31
CA GLY A 65 2.55 10.38 -0.02
C GLY A 65 1.34 9.93 -0.80
N ILE A 66 1.57 9.11 -1.83
CA ILE A 66 0.47 8.61 -2.66
C ILE A 66 -0.51 7.80 -1.82
N GLY A 67 0.02 6.86 -1.04
CA GLY A 67 -0.83 5.97 -0.26
C GLY A 67 -1.60 6.72 0.82
N THR A 68 -0.93 7.64 1.48
CA THR A 68 -1.56 8.40 2.55
C THR A 68 -2.71 9.26 2.01
N TYR A 69 -2.49 9.94 0.89
CA TYR A 69 -3.53 10.77 0.34
C TYR A 69 -4.70 9.97 -0.19
N GLU A 70 -4.44 8.80 -0.77
CA GLU A 70 -5.56 7.95 -1.20
C GLU A 70 -6.36 7.47 0.01
N ALA A 71 -5.69 7.13 1.10
CA ALA A 71 -6.39 6.72 2.31
C ALA A 71 -7.27 7.85 2.83
N LEU A 72 -6.72 9.06 2.87
CA LEU A 72 -7.48 10.22 3.33
C LEU A 72 -8.68 10.49 2.42
N ARG A 73 -8.46 10.40 1.12
CA ARG A 73 -9.55 10.64 0.17
C ARG A 73 -10.68 9.63 0.39
N ARG A 74 -10.31 8.37 0.52
CA ARG A 74 -11.31 7.32 0.67
C ARG A 74 -12.09 7.46 1.97
N ILE A 75 -11.37 7.76 3.05
CA ILE A 75 -12.03 7.95 4.35
C ILE A 75 -12.97 9.14 4.29
N SER A 76 -12.55 10.21 3.60
CA SER A 76 -13.39 11.41 3.50
C SER A 76 -14.66 11.17 2.71
N MET A 77 -14.62 10.26 1.74
CA MET A 77 -15.80 9.95 0.95
C MET A 77 -16.85 9.18 1.74
N ASP A 78 -16.40 8.45 2.73
CA ASP A 78 -17.32 7.63 3.52
C ASP A 78 -17.93 8.43 4.64
#